data_4ad7ae14e84d4244beff67552107301b
#
_entry.id   4ad7ae14e84d4244beff67552107301b
#
_cell.length_a   1.000
_cell.length_b   1.000
_cell.length_c   1.000
_cell.angle_alpha   90.00
_cell.angle_beta   90.00
_cell.angle_gamma   90.00
#
_symmetry.space_group_name_H-M   'P 1'
#
loop_
_entity.id
_entity.type
_entity.pdbx_description
1 polymer ?
#
loop_
_entity_poly.entity_id
_entity_poly.type
_entity_poly.pdbx_seq_one_letter_code
_entity_poly.pdbx_strand_id
1 'polypeptide(L)'
;MTTFNIYPLDDSLRPTIQSKIDNLNKPKGSLGRLEELALQICLIEQTLSPTLHHPSHLLFGADHGIERERVSVSPREVTWQQMINFTRGGGGVNMFCRQYGFDLKIIDVGVDYDLSSIEGIISRKIAWGTNNFLHEAAMSQEEMEQALGIGRDMVDCCQKEGCQV
;
A
#
# COMPACT_ATOMS: atom_id res chain seq x y z
N MET A 1 -6.68 10.32 18.72
CA MET A 1 -5.53 9.99 17.83
C MET A 1 -5.28 8.51 17.92
N THR A 2 -5.46 7.78 16.83
CA THR A 2 -5.25 6.33 16.79
C THR A 2 -3.76 6.04 17.01
N THR A 3 -3.41 5.28 18.05
CA THR A 3 -2.03 4.85 18.32
C THR A 3 -1.85 3.42 17.83
N PHE A 4 -0.79 3.18 17.09
CA PHE A 4 -0.40 1.85 16.66
C PHE A 4 0.73 1.33 17.55
N ASN A 5 0.55 0.14 18.12
CA ASN A 5 1.61 -0.52 18.88
C ASN A 5 2.56 -1.21 17.91
N ILE A 6 3.64 -0.51 17.56
CA ILE A 6 4.71 -1.06 16.73
C ILE A 6 5.89 -1.38 17.65
N TYR A 7 6.21 -2.66 17.78
CA TYR A 7 7.33 -3.12 18.59
C TYR A 7 8.64 -2.99 17.80
N PRO A 8 9.75 -2.63 18.47
CA PRO A 8 11.06 -2.67 17.81
C PRO A 8 11.40 -4.10 17.37
N LEU A 9 12.15 -4.21 16.29
CA LEU A 9 12.64 -5.50 15.80
C LEU A 9 13.64 -6.10 16.82
N ASP A 10 13.60 -7.43 16.94
CA ASP A 10 14.66 -8.16 17.66
C ASP A 10 15.93 -8.21 16.79
N ASP A 11 16.97 -7.52 17.25
CA ASP A 11 18.25 -7.41 16.54
C ASP A 11 19.23 -8.57 16.84
N SER A 12 18.85 -9.56 17.62
CA SER A 12 19.73 -10.66 18.07
C SER A 12 20.37 -11.41 16.90
N LEU A 13 19.66 -11.58 15.79
CA LEU A 13 20.15 -12.25 14.60
C LEU A 13 20.95 -11.36 13.65
N ARG A 14 21.02 -10.04 13.85
CA ARG A 14 21.66 -9.09 12.93
C ARG A 14 23.09 -9.48 12.55
N PRO A 15 24.00 -9.84 13.47
CA PRO A 15 25.38 -10.20 13.09
C PRO A 15 25.41 -11.46 12.21
N THR A 16 24.55 -12.45 12.50
CA THR A 16 24.50 -13.71 11.75
C THR A 16 23.95 -13.50 10.35
N ILE A 17 22.87 -12.68 10.22
CA ILE A 17 22.28 -12.33 8.92
C ILE A 17 23.29 -11.54 8.08
N GLN A 18 23.94 -10.54 8.66
CA GLN A 18 24.96 -9.75 7.96
C GLN A 18 26.10 -10.63 7.48
N SER A 19 26.58 -11.54 8.32
CA SER A 19 27.62 -12.51 7.92
C SER A 19 27.19 -13.39 6.75
N LYS A 20 25.93 -13.85 6.75
CA LYS A 20 25.39 -14.62 5.61
C LYS A 20 25.37 -13.78 4.33
N ILE A 21 24.89 -12.54 4.37
CA ILE A 21 24.85 -11.62 3.22
C ILE A 21 26.25 -11.35 2.68
N ASP A 22 27.20 -11.10 3.57
CA ASP A 22 28.59 -10.77 3.23
C ASP A 22 29.32 -11.95 2.58
N ASN A 23 28.95 -13.19 2.93
CA ASN A 23 29.54 -14.42 2.41
C ASN A 23 28.83 -15.00 1.17
N LEU A 24 27.81 -14.33 0.62
CA LEU A 24 27.28 -14.68 -0.68
C LEU A 24 28.32 -14.50 -1.77
N ASN A 25 28.21 -15.26 -2.86
CA ASN A 25 29.14 -15.23 -4.00
C ASN A 25 29.04 -13.89 -4.77
N LYS A 26 29.44 -12.80 -4.13
CA LYS A 26 29.44 -11.43 -4.63
C LYS A 26 30.40 -10.56 -3.82
N PRO A 27 30.91 -9.43 -4.34
CA PRO A 27 31.63 -8.47 -3.51
C PRO A 27 30.70 -7.92 -2.40
N LYS A 28 31.27 -7.66 -1.22
CA LYS A 28 30.54 -7.06 -0.11
C LYS A 28 29.93 -5.72 -0.51
N GLY A 29 28.67 -5.50 -0.19
CA GLY A 29 27.93 -4.26 -0.47
C GLY A 29 27.56 -4.04 -1.94
N SER A 30 27.89 -4.98 -2.85
CA SER A 30 27.66 -4.78 -4.29
C SER A 30 26.20 -4.65 -4.70
N LEU A 31 25.27 -5.18 -3.91
CA LEU A 31 23.83 -5.05 -4.16
C LEU A 31 23.19 -3.84 -3.45
N GLY A 32 23.99 -3.07 -2.68
CA GLY A 32 23.56 -1.83 -2.06
C GLY A 32 22.27 -1.99 -1.24
N ARG A 33 21.25 -1.22 -1.58
CA ARG A 33 19.96 -1.20 -0.86
C ARG A 33 19.26 -2.56 -0.76
N LEU A 34 19.47 -3.46 -1.72
CA LEU A 34 18.89 -4.82 -1.67
C LEU A 34 19.43 -5.62 -0.48
N GLU A 35 20.71 -5.43 -0.10
CA GLU A 35 21.28 -6.11 1.08
C GLU A 35 20.65 -5.59 2.37
N GLU A 36 20.40 -4.29 2.47
CA GLU A 36 19.71 -3.68 3.61
C GLU A 36 18.27 -4.18 3.74
N LEU A 37 17.54 -4.28 2.63
CA LEU A 37 16.19 -4.82 2.61
C LEU A 37 16.18 -6.30 3.00
N ALA A 38 17.11 -7.10 2.49
CA ALA A 38 17.24 -8.51 2.85
C ALA A 38 17.52 -8.68 4.36
N LEU A 39 18.43 -7.86 4.91
CA LEU A 39 18.71 -7.84 6.34
C LEU A 39 17.45 -7.52 7.15
N GLN A 40 16.71 -6.49 6.76
CA GLN A 40 15.49 -6.05 7.45
C GLN A 40 14.40 -7.14 7.40
N ILE A 41 14.17 -7.77 6.25
CA ILE A 41 13.18 -8.85 6.12
C ILE A 41 13.57 -10.05 7.00
N CYS A 42 14.85 -10.44 6.98
CA CYS A 42 15.33 -11.52 7.85
C CYS A 42 15.11 -11.20 9.34
N LEU A 43 15.28 -9.95 9.76
CA LEU A 43 15.01 -9.51 11.14
C LEU A 43 13.52 -9.51 11.46
N ILE A 44 12.67 -9.11 10.53
CA ILE A 44 11.21 -9.14 10.71
C ILE A 44 10.74 -10.59 10.90
N GLU A 45 11.20 -11.52 10.06
CA GLU A 45 10.80 -12.91 10.09
C GLU A 45 11.61 -13.75 11.09
N GLN A 46 12.63 -13.19 11.74
CA GLN A 46 13.55 -13.88 12.64
C GLN A 46 14.13 -15.16 12.04
N THR A 47 14.56 -15.09 10.78
CA THR A 47 15.10 -16.22 10.02
C THR A 47 16.26 -15.84 9.12
N LEU A 48 17.12 -16.79 8.82
CA LEU A 48 18.20 -16.63 7.81
C LEU A 48 17.74 -16.95 6.37
N SER A 49 16.52 -17.44 6.20
CA SER A 49 15.98 -17.83 4.89
C SER A 49 14.52 -17.34 4.78
N PRO A 50 14.34 -16.02 4.65
CA PRO A 50 13.01 -15.43 4.58
C PRO A 50 12.29 -15.85 3.30
N THR A 51 10.97 -15.90 3.39
CA THR A 51 10.08 -16.19 2.26
C THR A 51 8.97 -15.14 2.27
N LEU A 52 8.65 -14.60 1.09
CA LEU A 52 7.58 -13.65 0.92
C LEU A 52 6.39 -14.38 0.29
N HIS A 53 5.46 -14.83 1.13
CA HIS A 53 4.28 -15.55 0.68
C HIS A 53 3.09 -14.63 0.50
N HIS A 54 2.26 -14.91 -0.52
CA HIS A 54 1.01 -14.22 -0.81
C HIS A 54 1.13 -12.70 -0.80
N PRO A 55 2.07 -12.11 -1.58
CA PRO A 55 2.24 -10.67 -1.59
C PRO A 55 0.97 -9.98 -2.08
N SER A 56 0.57 -8.89 -1.43
CA SER A 56 -0.62 -8.14 -1.80
C SER A 56 -0.27 -6.68 -2.08
N HIS A 57 -0.93 -6.10 -3.08
CA HIS A 57 -0.87 -4.69 -3.40
C HIS A 57 -2.20 -4.02 -3.06
N LEU A 58 -2.21 -3.14 -2.07
CA LEU A 58 -3.37 -2.37 -1.66
C LEU A 58 -3.39 -1.04 -2.43
N LEU A 59 -4.32 -0.90 -3.37
CA LEU A 59 -4.50 0.30 -4.15
C LEU A 59 -5.69 1.08 -3.62
N PHE A 60 -5.43 2.24 -3.04
CA PHE A 60 -6.47 3.14 -2.51
C PHE A 60 -6.74 4.26 -3.51
N GLY A 61 -8.02 4.45 -3.86
CA GLY A 61 -8.47 5.50 -4.76
C GLY A 61 -9.27 6.57 -4.01
N ALA A 62 -8.95 7.84 -4.28
CA ALA A 62 -9.68 8.99 -3.78
C ALA A 62 -9.49 10.21 -4.69
N ASP A 63 -10.45 11.13 -4.65
CA ASP A 63 -10.34 12.44 -5.28
C ASP A 63 -10.02 13.51 -4.24
N HIS A 64 -9.41 14.59 -4.72
CA HIS A 64 -8.96 15.70 -3.88
C HIS A 64 -9.56 17.02 -4.36
N GLY A 65 -10.16 17.79 -3.44
CA GLY A 65 -10.83 19.06 -3.76
C GLY A 65 -9.92 20.11 -4.38
N ILE A 66 -8.61 20.05 -4.15
CA ILE A 66 -7.62 20.95 -4.74
C ILE A 66 -7.53 20.83 -6.28
N GLU A 67 -8.01 19.74 -6.87
CA GLU A 67 -8.07 19.57 -8.33
C GLU A 67 -8.84 20.71 -8.99
N ARG A 68 -9.85 21.29 -8.31
CA ARG A 68 -10.63 22.46 -8.79
C ARG A 68 -9.77 23.66 -9.11
N GLU A 69 -8.59 23.77 -8.52
CA GLU A 69 -7.60 24.82 -8.79
C GLU A 69 -6.73 24.52 -10.03
N ARG A 70 -7.06 23.45 -10.78
CA ARG A 70 -6.34 23.05 -12.02
C ARG A 70 -4.86 22.78 -11.79
N VAL A 71 -4.53 22.22 -10.63
CA VAL A 71 -3.15 21.80 -10.28
C VAL A 71 -2.72 20.53 -11.01
N SER A 72 -3.67 19.81 -11.63
CA SER A 72 -3.43 18.60 -12.42
C SER A 72 -3.84 18.82 -13.86
N VAL A 73 -3.10 18.21 -14.79
CA VAL A 73 -3.49 18.16 -16.21
C VAL A 73 -4.57 17.11 -16.48
N SER A 74 -4.74 16.14 -15.56
CA SER A 74 -5.77 15.12 -15.65
C SER A 74 -7.05 15.59 -14.96
N PRO A 75 -8.20 15.53 -15.62
CA PRO A 75 -9.48 15.87 -15.00
C PRO A 75 -9.88 14.79 -13.96
N ARG A 76 -10.78 15.15 -13.04
CA ARG A 76 -11.24 14.30 -11.95
C ARG A 76 -11.81 12.94 -12.41
N GLU A 77 -12.47 12.93 -13.55
CA GLU A 77 -13.07 11.73 -14.13
C GLU A 77 -12.07 10.60 -14.36
N VAL A 78 -10.80 10.94 -14.54
CA VAL A 78 -9.73 9.94 -14.73
C VAL A 78 -9.63 9.01 -13.51
N THR A 79 -9.90 9.48 -12.29
CA THR A 79 -9.84 8.67 -11.08
C THR A 79 -10.79 7.48 -11.16
N TRP A 80 -12.10 7.72 -11.33
CA TRP A 80 -13.07 6.61 -11.39
C TRP A 80 -12.90 5.74 -12.62
N GLN A 81 -12.50 6.33 -13.78
CA GLN A 81 -12.21 5.57 -14.99
C GLN A 81 -11.05 4.59 -14.76
N GLN A 82 -9.98 5.04 -14.07
CA GLN A 82 -8.85 4.18 -13.75
C GLN A 82 -9.23 3.12 -12.71
N MET A 83 -10.05 3.43 -11.70
CA MET A 83 -10.52 2.44 -10.75
C MET A 83 -11.26 1.28 -11.46
N ILE A 84 -12.14 1.60 -12.40
CA ILE A 84 -12.83 0.60 -13.23
C ILE A 84 -11.83 -0.13 -14.14
N ASN A 85 -10.87 0.58 -14.75
CA ASN A 85 -9.86 -0.02 -15.60
C ASN A 85 -9.00 -1.03 -14.82
N PHE A 86 -8.67 -0.77 -13.56
CA PHE A 86 -7.94 -1.69 -12.72
C PHE A 86 -8.69 -3.01 -12.47
N THR A 87 -10.02 -2.99 -12.32
CA THR A 87 -10.81 -4.23 -12.17
C THR A 87 -10.76 -5.09 -13.44
N ARG A 88 -10.51 -4.48 -14.59
CA ARG A 88 -10.39 -5.13 -15.90
C ARG A 88 -8.96 -5.52 -16.26
N GLY A 89 -8.01 -5.25 -15.37
CA GLY A 89 -6.60 -5.60 -15.59
C GLY A 89 -5.81 -4.65 -16.50
N GLY A 90 -6.34 -3.44 -16.78
CA GLY A 90 -5.79 -2.52 -17.80
C GLY A 90 -4.70 -1.57 -17.33
N GLY A 91 -4.45 -1.46 -16.03
CA GLY A 91 -3.44 -0.55 -15.50
C GLY A 91 -2.03 -1.13 -15.45
N GLY A 92 -1.01 -0.26 -15.37
CA GLY A 92 0.38 -0.68 -15.15
C GLY A 92 0.56 -1.50 -13.87
N VAL A 93 -0.17 -1.15 -12.79
CA VAL A 93 -0.18 -1.91 -11.54
C VAL A 93 -0.64 -3.36 -11.76
N ASN A 94 -1.67 -3.58 -12.58
CA ASN A 94 -2.15 -4.93 -12.90
C ASN A 94 -1.08 -5.76 -13.62
N MET A 95 -0.31 -5.14 -14.53
CA MET A 95 0.77 -5.80 -15.23
C MET A 95 1.85 -6.29 -14.23
N PHE A 96 2.30 -5.40 -13.35
CA PHE A 96 3.30 -5.76 -12.35
C PHE A 96 2.80 -6.79 -11.35
N CYS A 97 1.56 -6.65 -10.86
CA CYS A 97 0.96 -7.63 -9.95
C CYS A 97 0.90 -9.02 -10.61
N ARG A 98 0.45 -9.12 -11.86
CA ARG A 98 0.44 -10.40 -12.59
C ARG A 98 1.85 -10.97 -12.79
N GLN A 99 2.82 -10.13 -13.14
CA GLN A 99 4.20 -10.57 -13.40
C GLN A 99 4.88 -11.13 -12.14
N TYR A 100 4.61 -10.53 -10.99
CA TYR A 100 5.29 -10.89 -9.73
C TYR A 100 4.40 -11.66 -8.74
N GLY A 101 3.19 -12.04 -9.14
CA GLY A 101 2.29 -12.85 -8.32
C GLY A 101 1.69 -12.12 -7.13
N PHE A 102 1.50 -10.80 -7.24
CA PHE A 102 0.81 -10.01 -6.22
C PHE A 102 -0.70 -10.12 -6.38
N ASP A 103 -1.41 -10.26 -5.25
CA ASP A 103 -2.86 -10.04 -5.19
C ASP A 103 -3.14 -8.53 -5.18
N LEU A 104 -3.97 -8.06 -6.12
CA LEU A 104 -4.32 -6.65 -6.22
C LEU A 104 -5.69 -6.40 -5.60
N LYS A 105 -5.74 -5.63 -4.52
CA LYS A 105 -6.98 -5.17 -3.88
C LYS A 105 -7.20 -3.70 -4.22
N ILE A 106 -8.35 -3.40 -4.83
CA ILE A 106 -8.72 -2.05 -5.27
C ILE A 106 -9.74 -1.50 -4.28
N ILE A 107 -9.38 -0.44 -3.56
CA ILE A 107 -10.15 0.10 -2.44
C ILE A 107 -10.58 1.53 -2.76
N ASP A 108 -11.89 1.78 -2.78
CA ASP A 108 -12.45 3.13 -2.87
C ASP A 108 -12.59 3.72 -1.46
N VAL A 109 -11.81 4.76 -1.16
CA VAL A 109 -11.86 5.48 0.12
C VAL A 109 -12.39 6.90 -0.03
N GLY A 110 -12.62 7.36 -1.26
CA GLY A 110 -13.11 8.73 -1.46
C GLY A 110 -13.16 9.18 -2.92
N VAL A 111 -13.42 8.30 -3.85
CA VAL A 111 -13.62 8.67 -5.27
C VAL A 111 -14.94 9.43 -5.43
N ASP A 112 -14.93 10.55 -6.14
CA ASP A 112 -16.12 11.37 -6.41
C ASP A 112 -16.96 10.78 -7.56
N TYR A 113 -17.30 9.51 -7.42
CA TYR A 113 -18.15 8.74 -8.32
C TYR A 113 -18.72 7.52 -7.57
N ASP A 114 -19.91 7.07 -7.93
CA ASP A 114 -20.49 5.87 -7.34
C ASP A 114 -19.90 4.61 -7.98
N LEU A 115 -19.02 3.95 -7.23
CA LEU A 115 -18.39 2.69 -7.60
C LEU A 115 -19.00 1.48 -6.89
N SER A 116 -20.09 1.64 -6.16
CA SER A 116 -20.68 0.59 -5.31
C SER A 116 -21.18 -0.64 -6.10
N SER A 117 -21.53 -0.45 -7.37
CA SER A 117 -21.99 -1.52 -8.27
C SER A 117 -20.86 -2.18 -9.07
N ILE A 118 -19.63 -1.71 -8.92
CA ILE A 118 -18.50 -2.23 -9.71
C ILE A 118 -17.85 -3.40 -8.97
N GLU A 119 -17.99 -4.58 -9.55
CA GLU A 119 -17.36 -5.79 -9.04
C GLU A 119 -15.83 -5.65 -9.03
N GLY A 120 -15.19 -6.12 -7.96
CA GLY A 120 -13.73 -6.04 -7.78
C GLY A 120 -13.27 -4.78 -7.08
N ILE A 121 -14.15 -3.84 -6.73
CA ILE A 121 -13.84 -2.67 -5.90
C ILE A 121 -14.35 -2.89 -4.47
N ILE A 122 -13.46 -2.76 -3.51
CA ILE A 122 -13.79 -2.80 -2.09
C ILE A 122 -14.22 -1.39 -1.67
N SER A 123 -15.51 -1.21 -1.39
CA SER A 123 -16.04 0.09 -0.95
C SER A 123 -15.71 0.33 0.52
N ARG A 124 -14.94 1.39 0.77
CA ARG A 124 -14.60 1.96 2.09
C ARG A 124 -14.71 3.49 2.06
N LYS A 125 -15.63 4.00 1.23
CA LYS A 125 -15.80 5.44 0.97
C LYS A 125 -16.09 6.20 2.27
N ILE A 126 -15.25 7.20 2.56
CA ILE A 126 -15.39 8.13 3.68
C ILE A 126 -16.23 9.33 3.24
N ALA A 127 -15.86 9.92 2.10
CA ALA A 127 -16.52 11.09 1.50
C ALA A 127 -16.40 11.04 -0.02
N TRP A 128 -17.05 11.96 -0.72
CA TRP A 128 -16.97 12.14 -2.18
C TRP A 128 -15.80 13.07 -2.54
N GLY A 129 -14.59 12.60 -2.28
CA GLY A 129 -13.37 13.41 -2.35
C GLY A 129 -13.12 14.19 -1.06
N THR A 130 -11.95 14.84 -1.00
CA THR A 130 -11.63 15.75 0.09
C THR A 130 -12.14 17.17 -0.19
N ASN A 131 -12.18 18.02 0.83
CA ASN A 131 -12.32 19.47 0.65
C ASN A 131 -11.10 20.04 -0.08
N ASN A 132 -11.28 21.26 -0.61
CA ASN A 132 -10.18 22.01 -1.21
C ASN A 132 -9.35 22.68 -0.11
N PHE A 133 -8.14 22.19 0.10
CA PHE A 133 -7.24 22.69 1.17
C PHE A 133 -6.69 24.10 0.89
N LEU A 134 -6.99 24.70 -0.26
CA LEU A 134 -6.75 26.14 -0.47
C LEU A 134 -7.68 27.00 0.40
N HIS A 135 -8.88 26.51 0.72
CA HIS A 135 -9.93 27.26 1.38
C HIS A 135 -10.21 26.81 2.82
N GLU A 136 -10.06 25.49 3.07
CA GLU A 136 -10.37 24.87 4.35
C GLU A 136 -9.56 23.57 4.54
N ALA A 137 -9.65 22.93 5.70
CA ALA A 137 -9.00 21.63 5.92
C ALA A 137 -9.51 20.57 4.92
N ALA A 138 -8.60 19.79 4.35
CA ALA A 138 -8.94 18.75 3.35
C ALA A 138 -9.94 17.72 3.90
N MET A 139 -9.88 17.42 5.20
CA MET A 139 -10.75 16.48 5.90
C MET A 139 -10.84 16.86 7.39
N SER A 140 -11.88 16.41 8.05
CA SER A 140 -11.99 16.49 9.50
C SER A 140 -11.04 15.51 10.20
N GLN A 141 -10.88 15.66 11.52
CA GLN A 141 -10.10 14.72 12.32
C GLN A 141 -10.74 13.33 12.30
N GLU A 142 -12.06 13.25 12.32
CA GLU A 142 -12.82 11.99 12.28
C GLU A 142 -12.62 11.26 10.95
N GLU A 143 -12.67 11.98 9.82
CA GLU A 143 -12.40 11.41 8.49
C GLU A 143 -10.96 10.92 8.38
N MET A 144 -9.98 11.65 8.91
CA MET A 144 -8.59 11.23 8.96
C MET A 144 -8.43 9.95 9.80
N GLU A 145 -9.06 9.86 10.97
CA GLU A 145 -8.99 8.67 11.82
C GLU A 145 -9.69 7.47 11.16
N GLN A 146 -10.78 7.69 10.43
CA GLN A 146 -11.43 6.65 9.62
C GLN A 146 -10.49 6.15 8.51
N ALA A 147 -9.80 7.05 7.80
CA ALA A 147 -8.86 6.69 6.74
C ALA A 147 -7.71 5.83 7.28
N LEU A 148 -7.13 6.20 8.42
CA LEU A 148 -6.10 5.41 9.10
C LEU A 148 -6.64 4.04 9.55
N GLY A 149 -7.87 4.01 10.06
CA GLY A 149 -8.57 2.78 10.44
C GLY A 149 -8.77 1.83 9.27
N ILE A 150 -9.20 2.34 8.12
CA ILE A 150 -9.36 1.54 6.89
C ILE A 150 -8.03 0.91 6.46
N GLY A 151 -6.93 1.67 6.49
CA GLY A 151 -5.60 1.14 6.18
C GLY A 151 -5.23 -0.04 7.08
N ARG A 152 -5.40 0.11 8.39
CA ARG A 152 -5.19 -0.96 9.37
C ARG A 152 -6.06 -2.18 9.07
N ASP A 153 -7.36 -1.99 8.88
CA ASP A 153 -8.30 -3.08 8.66
C ASP A 153 -7.99 -3.87 7.36
N MET A 154 -7.46 -3.19 6.34
CA MET A 154 -7.01 -3.84 5.10
C MET A 154 -5.75 -4.69 5.34
N VAL A 155 -4.79 -4.20 6.14
CA VAL A 155 -3.62 -4.99 6.54
C VAL A 155 -4.03 -6.21 7.36
N ASP A 156 -4.92 -6.04 8.34
CA ASP A 156 -5.45 -7.15 9.14
C ASP A 156 -6.17 -8.20 8.28
N CYS A 157 -6.86 -7.76 7.22
CA CYS A 157 -7.48 -8.66 6.25
C CYS A 157 -6.43 -9.46 5.49
N CYS A 158 -5.42 -8.79 4.94
CA CYS A 158 -4.32 -9.45 4.22
C CYS A 158 -3.56 -10.44 5.12
N GLN A 159 -3.32 -10.08 6.38
CA GLN A 159 -2.66 -10.97 7.34
C GLN A 159 -3.47 -12.25 7.58
N LYS A 160 -4.80 -12.15 7.72
CA LYS A 160 -5.69 -13.30 7.88
C LYS A 160 -5.71 -14.22 6.66
N GLU A 161 -5.46 -13.67 5.48
CA GLU A 161 -5.32 -14.40 4.22
C GLU A 161 -3.92 -15.01 4.04
N GLY A 162 -3.02 -14.82 5.01
CA GLY A 162 -1.65 -15.35 4.98
C GLY A 162 -0.66 -14.49 4.18
N CYS A 163 -1.00 -13.23 3.90
CA CYS A 163 -0.12 -12.27 3.27
C CYS A 163 1.02 -11.88 4.23
N GLN A 164 2.24 -11.86 3.73
CA GLN A 164 3.44 -11.47 4.48
C GLN A 164 4.01 -10.11 4.01
N VAL A 165 3.62 -9.65 2.82
CA VAL A 165 4.13 -8.40 2.24
C VAL A 165 3.12 -7.77 1.29
#